data_5d77a9bf3cea21256b8dd153e0f9b417
#
_entry.id   5d77a9bf3cea21256b8dd153e0f9b417
#
_cell.length_a   1.000
_cell.length_b   1.000
_cell.length_c   1.000
_cell.angle_alpha   90.00
_cell.angle_beta   90.00
_cell.angle_gamma   90.00
#
_symmetry.space_group_name_H-M   'P 1'
#
loop_
_entity.id
_entity.type
_entity.pdbx_description
1 polymer ?
#
loop_
_entity_poly.entity_id
_entity_poly.type
_entity_poly.pdbx_seq_one_letter_code
_entity_poly.pdbx_strand_id
1 'polypeptide(L)'
;MKYNLSDICDYAKGKINVSVLDEDTYISTENMMPNKGGITGASSLPTVAQTQSFSAGDVLVSNIRPYFKKIWFAEFDGGCSNDVLVFRAKEGVSKRFLYYVLADDTFFNYSMATSKGTKMPRGDKAAIMKYQVPDFTYEEQEKIAGLLEALDKKIQLNAEINENLEEQADALYQAFFSPKSGTQGKIVTLDEYCSIFTGKKNANASVEGGKYKFFTCAPDALQIDSYIYDGNAIIVSGNGAYTGRTRFYSGRFDLYQRTYACTLHNGIDPDYIFPLYWFVKLELSKKIMGGTRGSAIPYIVMNDLAKFEFVYNDEMLTTYMPVFKSLTETIQSNEFENEQLAEIRDTLLPQLMSGQLDVSTLNL
;
A
#
# COMPACT_ATOMS: atom_id res chain seq x y z
N MET A 1 -27.73 1.78 -23.85
CA MET A 1 -27.92 3.23 -23.58
C MET A 1 -26.90 3.66 -22.53
N LYS A 2 -26.67 4.94 -22.34
CA LYS A 2 -25.81 5.43 -21.24
C LYS A 2 -26.67 6.27 -20.31
N TYR A 3 -26.54 6.06 -19.02
CA TYR A 3 -27.16 6.84 -17.96
C TYR A 3 -26.20 7.94 -17.48
N ASN A 4 -26.76 8.99 -16.88
CA ASN A 4 -25.95 9.88 -16.07
C ASN A 4 -25.71 9.23 -14.69
N LEU A 5 -24.63 9.59 -14.02
CA LEU A 5 -24.38 9.16 -12.64
C LEU A 5 -25.57 9.50 -11.72
N SER A 6 -26.25 10.64 -11.97
CA SER A 6 -27.46 11.04 -11.26
C SER A 6 -28.64 10.06 -11.41
N ASP A 7 -28.62 9.17 -12.38
CA ASP A 7 -29.70 8.19 -12.56
C ASP A 7 -29.50 6.98 -11.64
N ILE A 8 -28.26 6.69 -11.22
CA ILE A 8 -27.92 5.52 -10.39
C ILE A 8 -27.56 5.87 -8.93
N CYS A 9 -27.24 7.14 -8.63
CA CYS A 9 -26.94 7.55 -7.25
C CYS A 9 -27.36 8.99 -6.97
N ASP A 10 -27.39 9.34 -5.69
CA ASP A 10 -27.54 10.71 -5.18
C ASP A 10 -26.39 11.04 -4.24
N TYR A 11 -26.13 12.35 -4.02
CA TYR A 11 -25.34 12.78 -2.88
C TYR A 11 -26.10 12.52 -1.59
N ALA A 12 -25.53 11.75 -0.67
CA ALA A 12 -26.12 11.47 0.63
C ALA A 12 -26.36 12.79 1.40
N LYS A 13 -27.51 12.86 2.04
CA LYS A 13 -27.91 14.00 2.89
C LYS A 13 -27.97 13.54 4.34
N GLY A 14 -27.60 14.40 5.25
CA GLY A 14 -27.65 14.13 6.68
C GLY A 14 -26.47 14.76 7.40
N LYS A 15 -26.64 14.92 8.71
CA LYS A 15 -25.61 15.41 9.61
C LYS A 15 -25.52 14.52 10.83
N ILE A 16 -24.34 14.44 11.42
CA ILE A 16 -24.06 13.73 12.65
C ILE A 16 -23.31 14.66 13.61
N ASN A 17 -23.59 14.54 14.90
CA ASN A 17 -22.85 15.28 15.92
C ASN A 17 -21.42 14.75 16.01
N VAL A 18 -20.43 15.65 16.01
CA VAL A 18 -19.03 15.26 16.13
C VAL A 18 -18.75 14.58 17.49
N SER A 19 -19.53 14.90 18.52
CA SER A 19 -19.39 14.29 19.85
C SER A 19 -19.64 12.79 19.93
N VAL A 20 -20.23 12.18 18.89
CA VAL A 20 -20.45 10.73 18.82
C VAL A 20 -19.46 10.03 17.87
N LEU A 21 -18.52 10.77 17.33
CA LEU A 21 -17.47 10.27 16.44
C LEU A 21 -16.15 10.14 17.20
N ASP A 22 -15.32 9.25 16.73
CA ASP A 22 -13.92 9.07 17.12
C ASP A 22 -13.00 9.13 15.89
N GLU A 23 -11.71 8.86 16.10
CA GLU A 23 -10.69 8.89 15.04
C GLU A 23 -10.90 7.78 13.99
N ASP A 24 -11.60 6.69 14.34
CA ASP A 24 -11.87 5.56 13.43
C ASP A 24 -13.16 5.77 12.61
N THR A 25 -14.09 6.59 13.10
CA THR A 25 -15.41 6.82 12.48
C THR A 25 -15.53 8.18 11.77
N TYR A 26 -14.48 9.01 11.80
CA TYR A 26 -14.42 10.27 11.07
C TYR A 26 -13.52 10.20 9.84
N ILE A 27 -14.07 10.52 8.66
CA ILE A 27 -13.34 10.48 7.38
C ILE A 27 -13.11 11.90 6.85
N SER A 28 -11.87 12.24 6.60
CA SER A 28 -11.44 13.46 5.92
C SER A 28 -10.62 13.15 4.68
N THR A 29 -10.32 14.16 3.89
CA THR A 29 -9.41 13.97 2.74
C THR A 29 -7.98 13.64 3.15
N GLU A 30 -7.62 13.82 4.42
CA GLU A 30 -6.28 13.55 4.95
C GLU A 30 -6.09 12.07 5.25
N ASN A 31 -7.08 11.44 5.87
CA ASN A 31 -7.03 10.02 6.22
C ASN A 31 -7.58 9.08 5.13
N MET A 32 -8.05 9.60 4.00
CA MET A 32 -8.23 8.82 2.76
C MET A 32 -6.88 8.65 2.06
N MET A 33 -6.50 7.41 1.75
CA MET A 33 -5.24 7.09 1.10
C MET A 33 -5.32 7.33 -0.43
N PRO A 34 -4.22 7.80 -1.06
CA PRO A 34 -4.19 7.97 -2.51
C PRO A 34 -4.25 6.62 -3.26
N ASN A 35 -4.51 6.68 -4.57
CA ASN A 35 -4.54 5.52 -5.46
C ASN A 35 -5.49 4.41 -5.00
N LYS A 36 -6.69 4.80 -4.52
CA LYS A 36 -7.73 3.85 -4.07
C LYS A 36 -7.29 3.01 -2.84
N GLY A 37 -6.34 3.53 -2.06
CA GLY A 37 -5.71 2.81 -0.95
C GLY A 37 -6.55 2.72 0.33
N GLY A 38 -7.85 3.06 0.29
CA GLY A 38 -8.73 2.99 1.46
C GLY A 38 -8.57 4.16 2.43
N ILE A 39 -8.68 3.88 3.71
CA ILE A 39 -8.65 4.88 4.80
C ILE A 39 -7.67 4.47 5.90
N THR A 40 -7.29 5.44 6.72
CA THR A 40 -6.59 5.26 8.00
C THR A 40 -7.37 5.95 9.11
N GLY A 41 -7.02 5.77 10.36
CA GLY A 41 -7.54 6.56 11.46
C GLY A 41 -7.29 8.07 11.26
N ALA A 42 -8.23 8.91 11.65
CA ALA A 42 -8.07 10.35 11.57
C ALA A 42 -7.06 10.85 12.62
N SER A 43 -6.26 11.84 12.28
CA SER A 43 -5.31 12.44 13.23
C SER A 43 -5.99 13.35 14.26
N SER A 44 -7.20 13.81 13.96
CA SER A 44 -8.02 14.66 14.84
C SER A 44 -9.46 14.74 14.34
N LEU A 45 -10.38 15.07 15.24
CA LEU A 45 -11.76 15.39 14.91
C LEU A 45 -11.93 16.87 14.54
N PRO A 46 -12.95 17.23 13.73
CA PRO A 46 -13.23 18.63 13.41
C PRO A 46 -13.78 19.38 14.63
N THR A 47 -13.53 20.68 14.71
CA THR A 47 -13.96 21.54 15.84
C THR A 47 -15.42 22.02 15.72
N VAL A 48 -16.13 21.65 14.63
CA VAL A 48 -17.54 21.99 14.44
C VAL A 48 -18.47 21.07 15.22
N ALA A 49 -19.68 21.52 15.58
CA ALA A 49 -20.63 20.69 16.34
C ALA A 49 -21.18 19.51 15.51
N GLN A 50 -21.35 19.69 14.21
CA GLN A 50 -21.90 18.68 13.30
C GLN A 50 -21.14 18.63 11.99
N THR A 51 -21.05 17.42 11.42
CA THR A 51 -20.46 17.17 10.10
C THR A 51 -21.43 16.38 9.22
N GLN A 52 -21.08 16.13 7.96
CA GLN A 52 -21.88 15.29 7.06
C GLN A 52 -21.84 13.85 7.55
N SER A 53 -23.01 13.17 7.56
CA SER A 53 -23.08 11.73 7.86
C SER A 53 -22.96 10.88 6.60
N PHE A 54 -22.45 9.68 6.77
CA PHE A 54 -22.50 8.59 5.78
C PHE A 54 -22.96 7.29 6.45
N SER A 55 -23.40 6.34 5.65
CA SER A 55 -23.83 5.01 6.12
C SER A 55 -23.07 3.91 5.41
N ALA A 56 -23.01 2.73 6.03
CA ALA A 56 -22.45 1.54 5.42
C ALA A 56 -23.08 1.26 4.06
N GLY A 57 -22.21 1.08 3.06
CA GLY A 57 -22.59 0.92 1.65
C GLY A 57 -22.63 2.22 0.85
N ASP A 58 -22.38 3.40 1.46
CA ASP A 58 -22.12 4.62 0.71
C ASP A 58 -20.71 4.61 0.11
N VAL A 59 -20.49 5.36 -0.95
CA VAL A 59 -19.16 5.52 -1.56
C VAL A 59 -18.64 6.93 -1.27
N LEU A 60 -17.50 7.01 -0.60
CA LEU A 60 -16.85 8.26 -0.23
C LEU A 60 -15.73 8.58 -1.23
N VAL A 61 -15.73 9.79 -1.79
CA VAL A 61 -14.70 10.26 -2.74
C VAL A 61 -14.18 11.62 -2.30
N SER A 62 -12.86 11.78 -2.22
CA SER A 62 -12.27 13.10 -1.97
C SER A 62 -12.57 14.06 -3.10
N ASN A 63 -13.18 15.20 -2.78
CA ASN A 63 -13.45 16.24 -3.77
C ASN A 63 -12.24 17.15 -4.05
N ILE A 64 -11.17 17.03 -3.24
CA ILE A 64 -9.95 17.82 -3.40
C ILE A 64 -8.92 17.02 -4.15
N ARG A 65 -8.33 17.65 -5.20
CA ARG A 65 -7.26 17.05 -6.00
C ARG A 65 -7.65 15.65 -6.50
N PRO A 66 -8.66 15.52 -7.37
CA PRO A 66 -9.17 14.23 -7.84
C PRO A 66 -8.08 13.30 -8.41
N TYR A 67 -6.96 13.84 -8.88
CA TYR A 67 -5.82 13.07 -9.38
C TYR A 67 -5.15 12.17 -8.32
N PHE A 68 -5.42 12.37 -7.03
CA PHE A 68 -5.00 11.41 -5.99
C PHE A 68 -5.86 10.16 -5.95
N LYS A 69 -7.00 10.12 -6.64
CA LYS A 69 -7.90 8.95 -6.73
C LYS A 69 -8.28 8.38 -5.36
N LYS A 70 -8.61 9.26 -4.40
CA LYS A 70 -8.98 8.87 -3.06
C LYS A 70 -10.46 8.50 -3.01
N ILE A 71 -10.74 7.23 -2.81
CA ILE A 71 -12.09 6.62 -2.74
C ILE A 71 -12.12 5.54 -1.67
N TRP A 72 -13.27 5.37 -1.03
CA TRP A 72 -13.51 4.29 -0.07
C TRP A 72 -14.99 3.89 -0.09
N PHE A 73 -15.23 2.57 -0.01
CA PHE A 73 -16.56 2.00 0.19
C PHE A 73 -16.81 1.90 1.68
N ALA A 74 -17.84 2.58 2.19
CA ALA A 74 -18.11 2.63 3.62
C ALA A 74 -18.56 1.26 4.17
N GLU A 75 -17.84 0.75 5.14
CA GLU A 75 -18.10 -0.51 5.82
C GLU A 75 -18.85 -0.31 7.14
N PHE A 76 -18.92 0.93 7.63
CA PHE A 76 -19.60 1.35 8.84
C PHE A 76 -20.28 2.72 8.66
N ASP A 77 -21.10 3.10 9.61
CA ASP A 77 -21.73 4.41 9.68
C ASP A 77 -20.81 5.43 10.36
N GLY A 78 -20.79 6.68 9.88
CA GLY A 78 -19.90 7.67 10.46
C GLY A 78 -20.15 9.09 9.97
N GLY A 79 -19.14 9.95 10.20
CA GLY A 79 -19.13 11.33 9.76
C GLY A 79 -17.95 11.65 8.83
N CYS A 80 -18.12 12.61 7.92
CA CYS A 80 -17.04 13.00 7.05
C CYS A 80 -16.94 14.52 6.86
N SER A 81 -15.76 14.95 6.41
CA SER A 81 -15.49 16.34 6.01
C SER A 81 -16.37 16.75 4.83
N ASN A 82 -16.72 18.05 4.76
CA ASN A 82 -17.44 18.62 3.61
C ASN A 82 -16.66 18.55 2.27
N ASP A 83 -15.36 18.26 2.34
CA ASP A 83 -14.51 18.03 1.17
C ASP A 83 -14.51 16.56 0.70
N VAL A 84 -15.29 15.71 1.35
CA VAL A 84 -15.60 14.34 0.92
C VAL A 84 -17.01 14.32 0.33
N LEU A 85 -17.15 13.78 -0.87
CA LEU A 85 -18.43 13.53 -1.51
C LEU A 85 -18.91 12.15 -1.08
N VAL A 86 -20.15 12.06 -0.63
CA VAL A 86 -20.79 10.81 -0.23
C VAL A 86 -21.84 10.46 -1.28
N PHE A 87 -21.60 9.40 -2.03
CA PHE A 87 -22.52 8.89 -3.05
C PHE A 87 -23.31 7.72 -2.48
N ARG A 88 -24.62 7.79 -2.59
CA ARG A 88 -25.54 6.72 -2.16
C ARG A 88 -26.25 6.13 -3.36
N ALA A 89 -26.13 4.82 -3.53
CA ALA A 89 -26.84 4.09 -4.59
C ALA A 89 -28.37 4.25 -4.44
N LYS A 90 -29.05 4.42 -5.56
CA LYS A 90 -30.51 4.40 -5.62
C LYS A 90 -31.05 2.97 -5.49
N GLU A 91 -32.36 2.88 -5.22
CA GLU A 91 -33.04 1.59 -5.22
C GLU A 91 -32.88 0.89 -6.58
N GLY A 92 -32.58 -0.41 -6.57
CA GLY A 92 -32.32 -1.21 -7.77
C GLY A 92 -30.92 -1.05 -8.36
N VAL A 93 -30.00 -0.34 -7.65
CA VAL A 93 -28.59 -0.23 -8.05
C VAL A 93 -27.71 -0.94 -7.04
N SER A 94 -26.79 -1.77 -7.51
CA SER A 94 -25.78 -2.41 -6.66
C SER A 94 -24.83 -1.39 -6.06
N LYS A 95 -24.70 -1.40 -4.74
CA LYS A 95 -23.81 -0.50 -4.00
C LYS A 95 -22.34 -0.73 -4.38
N ARG A 96 -21.94 -1.98 -4.54
CA ARG A 96 -20.58 -2.35 -4.95
C ARG A 96 -20.31 -1.98 -6.40
N PHE A 97 -21.28 -2.14 -7.29
CA PHE A 97 -21.16 -1.66 -8.67
C PHE A 97 -20.93 -0.14 -8.70
N LEU A 98 -21.69 0.64 -7.93
CA LEU A 98 -21.48 2.10 -7.83
C LEU A 98 -20.06 2.41 -7.38
N TYR A 99 -19.50 1.66 -6.43
CA TYR A 99 -18.11 1.83 -6.03
C TYR A 99 -17.15 1.65 -7.21
N TYR A 100 -17.29 0.58 -8.01
CA TYR A 100 -16.41 0.33 -9.14
C TYR A 100 -16.60 1.33 -10.28
N VAL A 101 -17.81 1.82 -10.52
CA VAL A 101 -18.05 2.95 -11.44
C VAL A 101 -17.24 4.18 -11.03
N LEU A 102 -17.22 4.50 -9.74
CA LEU A 102 -16.49 5.65 -9.20
C LEU A 102 -14.99 5.38 -9.00
N ALA A 103 -14.58 4.11 -8.92
CA ALA A 103 -13.19 3.71 -8.83
C ALA A 103 -12.47 3.66 -10.19
N ASP A 104 -13.21 3.70 -11.30
CA ASP A 104 -12.62 3.75 -12.63
C ASP A 104 -11.82 5.06 -12.84
N ASP A 105 -10.67 4.95 -13.45
CA ASP A 105 -9.79 6.09 -13.73
C ASP A 105 -10.45 7.12 -14.65
N THR A 106 -11.36 6.69 -15.54
CA THR A 106 -12.13 7.58 -16.40
C THR A 106 -13.03 8.53 -15.60
N PHE A 107 -13.58 8.08 -14.48
CA PHE A 107 -14.34 8.95 -13.56
C PHE A 107 -13.43 10.03 -12.92
N PHE A 108 -12.25 9.66 -12.44
CA PHE A 108 -11.33 10.64 -11.86
C PHE A 108 -10.81 11.63 -12.90
N ASN A 109 -10.52 11.16 -14.12
CA ASN A 109 -10.15 12.03 -15.25
C ASN A 109 -11.27 13.01 -15.60
N TYR A 110 -12.52 12.55 -15.64
CA TYR A 110 -13.68 13.39 -15.86
C TYR A 110 -13.88 14.41 -14.72
N SER A 111 -13.78 13.96 -13.47
CA SER A 111 -13.85 14.85 -12.31
C SER A 111 -12.76 15.92 -12.33
N MET A 112 -11.56 15.56 -12.75
CA MET A 112 -10.44 16.48 -12.89
C MET A 112 -10.66 17.48 -14.04
N ALA A 113 -11.13 17.02 -15.21
CA ALA A 113 -11.41 17.85 -16.37
C ALA A 113 -12.52 18.90 -16.11
N THR A 114 -13.48 18.56 -15.24
CA THR A 114 -14.58 19.46 -14.85
C THR A 114 -14.30 20.24 -13.56
N SER A 115 -13.11 20.08 -12.95
CA SER A 115 -12.75 20.72 -11.69
C SER A 115 -12.53 22.23 -11.84
N LYS A 116 -12.72 22.95 -10.71
CA LYS A 116 -12.46 24.38 -10.59
C LYS A 116 -11.29 24.64 -9.63
N GLY A 117 -10.48 25.64 -9.94
CA GLY A 117 -9.33 26.04 -9.16
C GLY A 117 -8.02 25.39 -9.64
N THR A 118 -6.92 26.16 -9.64
CA THR A 118 -5.61 25.72 -10.17
C THR A 118 -4.71 25.10 -9.12
N LYS A 119 -4.64 25.69 -7.91
CA LYS A 119 -3.74 25.20 -6.83
C LYS A 119 -4.32 24.02 -6.05
N MET A 120 -5.64 24.04 -5.85
CA MET A 120 -6.41 22.98 -5.18
C MET A 120 -7.66 22.69 -6.00
N PRO A 121 -7.56 21.94 -7.11
CA PRO A 121 -8.71 21.64 -7.95
C PRO A 121 -9.77 20.89 -7.14
N ARG A 122 -11.03 21.34 -7.26
CA ARG A 122 -12.20 20.67 -6.66
C ARG A 122 -13.15 20.28 -7.78
N GLY A 123 -13.61 19.04 -7.76
CA GLY A 123 -14.61 18.54 -8.68
C GLY A 123 -15.90 19.37 -8.60
N ASP A 124 -16.47 19.70 -9.75
CA ASP A 124 -17.78 20.35 -9.81
C ASP A 124 -18.87 19.33 -9.57
N LYS A 125 -19.57 19.45 -8.42
CA LYS A 125 -20.61 18.49 -7.99
C LYS A 125 -21.71 18.29 -9.03
N ALA A 126 -22.12 19.37 -9.72
CA ALA A 126 -23.17 19.29 -10.74
C ALA A 126 -22.67 18.63 -12.03
N ALA A 127 -21.42 18.87 -12.41
CA ALA A 127 -20.80 18.21 -13.55
C ALA A 127 -20.56 16.73 -13.27
N ILE A 128 -20.05 16.37 -12.09
CA ILE A 128 -19.82 14.97 -11.68
C ILE A 128 -21.08 14.13 -11.87
N MET A 129 -22.25 14.62 -11.48
CA MET A 129 -23.50 13.88 -11.62
C MET A 129 -23.95 13.67 -13.07
N LYS A 130 -23.30 14.32 -14.05
CA LYS A 130 -23.50 14.09 -15.50
C LYS A 130 -22.52 13.08 -16.11
N TYR A 131 -21.62 12.52 -15.31
CA TYR A 131 -20.72 11.46 -15.75
C TYR A 131 -21.54 10.30 -16.37
N GLN A 132 -21.10 9.80 -17.52
CA GLN A 132 -21.82 8.78 -18.26
C GLN A 132 -21.49 7.39 -17.76
N VAL A 133 -22.49 6.67 -17.31
CA VAL A 133 -22.40 5.32 -16.77
C VAL A 133 -23.03 4.32 -17.75
N PRO A 134 -22.46 3.11 -17.91
CA PRO A 134 -23.07 2.07 -18.71
C PRO A 134 -24.45 1.65 -18.16
N ASP A 135 -25.30 1.23 -19.10
CA ASP A 135 -26.62 0.69 -18.82
C ASP A 135 -26.50 -0.81 -18.61
N PHE A 136 -26.48 -1.24 -17.35
CA PHE A 136 -26.47 -2.63 -16.95
C PHE A 136 -27.70 -2.97 -16.11
N THR A 137 -28.26 -4.15 -16.34
CA THR A 137 -29.27 -4.73 -15.44
C THR A 137 -28.69 -4.95 -14.05
N TYR A 138 -29.53 -5.03 -13.03
CA TYR A 138 -29.09 -5.30 -11.66
C TYR A 138 -28.25 -6.59 -11.56
N GLU A 139 -28.64 -7.65 -12.30
CA GLU A 139 -27.90 -8.91 -12.33
C GLU A 139 -26.49 -8.75 -12.92
N GLU A 140 -26.34 -7.98 -14.01
CA GLU A 140 -25.03 -7.67 -14.60
C GLU A 140 -24.18 -6.81 -13.66
N GLN A 141 -24.80 -5.83 -12.98
CA GLN A 141 -24.11 -5.02 -11.96
C GLN A 141 -23.54 -5.90 -10.83
N GLU A 142 -24.32 -6.85 -10.32
CA GLU A 142 -23.88 -7.77 -9.27
C GLU A 142 -22.77 -8.71 -9.75
N LYS A 143 -22.84 -9.23 -10.99
CA LYS A 143 -21.77 -10.05 -11.57
C LYS A 143 -20.47 -9.26 -11.74
N ILE A 144 -20.55 -8.04 -12.28
CA ILE A 144 -19.37 -7.14 -12.42
C ILE A 144 -18.77 -6.86 -11.04
N ALA A 145 -19.60 -6.43 -10.10
CA ALA A 145 -19.16 -6.10 -8.76
C ALA A 145 -18.55 -7.31 -8.04
N GLY A 146 -19.21 -8.49 -8.15
CA GLY A 146 -18.72 -9.72 -7.51
C GLY A 146 -17.36 -10.16 -8.01
N LEU A 147 -17.12 -10.08 -9.33
CA LEU A 147 -15.81 -10.41 -9.92
C LEU A 147 -14.69 -9.49 -9.38
N LEU A 148 -14.93 -8.18 -9.44
CA LEU A 148 -13.92 -7.20 -9.00
C LEU A 148 -13.71 -7.26 -7.48
N GLU A 149 -14.77 -7.45 -6.70
CA GLU A 149 -14.71 -7.60 -5.26
C GLU A 149 -13.95 -8.86 -4.83
N ALA A 150 -14.06 -9.96 -5.59
CA ALA A 150 -13.29 -11.17 -5.32
C ALA A 150 -11.78 -10.95 -5.46
N LEU A 151 -11.35 -10.15 -6.46
CA LEU A 151 -9.95 -9.75 -6.62
C LEU A 151 -9.48 -8.86 -5.47
N ASP A 152 -10.26 -7.82 -5.13
CA ASP A 152 -9.92 -6.91 -4.02
C ASP A 152 -9.87 -7.64 -2.67
N LYS A 153 -10.81 -8.55 -2.39
CA LYS A 153 -10.80 -9.38 -1.19
C LYS A 153 -9.59 -10.30 -1.11
N LYS A 154 -9.17 -10.89 -2.24
CA LYS A 154 -7.97 -11.72 -2.24
C LYS A 154 -6.71 -10.90 -1.96
N ILE A 155 -6.59 -9.70 -2.55
CA ILE A 155 -5.50 -8.76 -2.25
C ILE A 155 -5.48 -8.40 -0.76
N GLN A 156 -6.63 -8.09 -0.20
CA GLN A 156 -6.77 -7.74 1.22
C GLN A 156 -6.38 -8.92 2.13
N LEU A 157 -6.89 -10.12 1.85
CA LEU A 157 -6.55 -11.32 2.63
C LEU A 157 -5.05 -11.62 2.60
N ASN A 158 -4.41 -11.48 1.44
CA ASN A 158 -2.96 -11.65 1.36
C ASN A 158 -2.21 -10.61 2.20
N ALA A 159 -2.69 -9.35 2.25
CA ALA A 159 -2.08 -8.31 3.08
C ALA A 159 -2.25 -8.63 4.59
N GLU A 160 -3.43 -9.07 5.02
CA GLU A 160 -3.71 -9.48 6.41
C GLU A 160 -2.86 -10.70 6.82
N ILE A 161 -2.70 -11.68 5.92
CA ILE A 161 -1.80 -12.82 6.12
C ILE A 161 -0.36 -12.33 6.29
N ASN A 162 0.11 -11.42 5.45
CA ASN A 162 1.46 -10.89 5.52
C ASN A 162 1.72 -10.15 6.84
N GLU A 163 0.77 -9.34 7.31
CA GLU A 163 0.87 -8.67 8.61
C GLU A 163 1.01 -9.69 9.75
N ASN A 164 0.19 -10.73 9.76
CA ASN A 164 0.29 -11.80 10.76
C ASN A 164 1.64 -12.56 10.69
N LEU A 165 2.17 -12.81 9.48
CA LEU A 165 3.49 -13.43 9.30
C LEU A 165 4.62 -12.52 9.80
N GLU A 166 4.49 -11.20 9.63
CA GLU A 166 5.43 -10.22 10.19
C GLU A 166 5.40 -10.21 11.73
N GLU A 167 4.22 -10.28 12.34
CA GLU A 167 4.06 -10.39 13.78
C GLU A 167 4.69 -11.69 14.33
N GLN A 168 4.53 -12.81 13.62
CA GLN A 168 5.19 -14.08 13.99
C GLN A 168 6.71 -13.96 13.93
N ALA A 169 7.26 -13.31 12.91
CA ALA A 169 8.70 -13.09 12.80
C ALA A 169 9.23 -12.17 13.92
N ASP A 170 8.49 -11.12 14.28
CA ASP A 170 8.87 -10.24 15.43
C ASP A 170 8.82 -11.05 16.74
N ALA A 171 7.77 -11.84 16.97
CA ALA A 171 7.66 -12.67 18.17
C ALA A 171 8.85 -13.65 18.30
N LEU A 172 9.24 -14.32 17.20
CA LEU A 172 10.42 -15.19 17.18
C LEU A 172 11.71 -14.41 17.47
N TYR A 173 11.88 -13.25 16.83
CA TYR A 173 13.04 -12.40 17.07
C TYR A 173 13.13 -11.97 18.54
N GLN A 174 12.02 -11.45 19.11
CA GLN A 174 11.97 -11.02 20.51
C GLN A 174 12.28 -12.15 21.48
N ALA A 175 11.78 -13.36 21.20
CA ALA A 175 11.95 -14.51 22.08
C ALA A 175 13.39 -15.05 22.09
N PHE A 176 14.09 -15.03 20.95
CA PHE A 176 15.34 -15.78 20.80
C PHE A 176 16.55 -14.96 20.36
N PHE A 177 16.37 -13.81 19.72
CA PHE A 177 17.46 -13.07 19.08
C PHE A 177 17.59 -11.61 19.55
N SER A 178 16.57 -11.07 20.22
CA SER A 178 16.66 -9.70 20.74
C SER A 178 17.68 -9.61 21.88
N PRO A 179 18.29 -8.45 22.13
CA PRO A 179 19.19 -8.25 23.28
C PRO A 179 18.53 -8.53 24.64
N LYS A 180 17.20 -8.57 24.70
CA LYS A 180 16.41 -8.83 25.90
C LYS A 180 16.03 -10.30 26.07
N SER A 181 16.25 -11.15 25.07
CA SER A 181 15.87 -12.57 25.11
C SER A 181 16.62 -13.38 26.17
N GLY A 182 17.77 -12.89 26.63
CA GLY A 182 18.66 -13.65 27.51
C GLY A 182 19.43 -14.77 26.79
N THR A 183 19.27 -14.93 25.49
CA THR A 183 19.99 -15.92 24.69
C THR A 183 21.49 -15.59 24.71
N GLN A 184 22.29 -16.55 25.14
CA GLN A 184 23.74 -16.41 25.09
C GLN A 184 24.23 -16.58 23.65
N GLY A 185 25.09 -15.69 23.20
CA GLY A 185 25.65 -15.72 21.86
C GLY A 185 26.79 -14.73 21.70
N LYS A 186 27.45 -14.80 20.56
CA LYS A 186 28.49 -13.87 20.15
C LYS A 186 27.85 -12.63 19.52
N ILE A 187 28.27 -11.44 19.92
CA ILE A 187 27.89 -10.22 19.19
C ILE A 187 28.75 -10.16 17.92
N VAL A 188 28.09 -10.04 16.79
CA VAL A 188 28.67 -9.93 15.45
C VAL A 188 28.09 -8.74 14.71
N THR A 189 28.76 -8.28 13.66
CA THR A 189 28.32 -7.18 12.84
C THR A 189 27.84 -7.67 11.47
N LEU A 190 26.97 -6.89 10.83
CA LEU A 190 26.39 -7.26 9.54
C LEU A 190 27.46 -7.42 8.44
N ASP A 191 28.54 -6.62 8.49
CA ASP A 191 29.65 -6.71 7.55
C ASP A 191 30.50 -7.98 7.70
N GLU A 192 30.38 -8.75 8.79
CA GLU A 192 30.97 -10.08 8.89
C GLU A 192 30.27 -11.11 7.98
N TYR A 193 28.99 -10.87 7.62
CA TYR A 193 28.17 -11.77 6.82
C TYR A 193 27.83 -11.21 5.45
N CYS A 194 27.73 -9.91 5.30
CA CYS A 194 27.20 -9.26 4.11
C CYS A 194 28.18 -8.24 3.50
N SER A 195 28.27 -8.27 2.18
CA SER A 195 28.76 -7.16 1.38
C SER A 195 27.66 -6.09 1.30
N ILE A 196 28.02 -4.83 1.57
CA ILE A 196 27.08 -3.71 1.55
C ILE A 196 27.49 -2.75 0.45
N PHE A 197 26.54 -2.41 -0.43
CA PHE A 197 26.75 -1.48 -1.53
C PHE A 197 25.54 -0.58 -1.77
N THR A 198 25.71 0.45 -2.58
CA THR A 198 24.65 1.38 -2.98
C THR A 198 24.63 1.56 -4.48
N GLY A 199 23.50 2.05 -5.01
CA GLY A 199 23.40 2.42 -6.41
C GLY A 199 24.20 3.67 -6.78
N LYS A 200 24.32 3.91 -8.09
CA LYS A 200 24.98 5.09 -8.65
C LYS A 200 24.01 6.02 -9.38
N LYS A 201 22.74 5.64 -9.47
CA LYS A 201 21.73 6.32 -10.27
C LYS A 201 20.89 7.28 -9.45
N ASN A 202 20.38 8.32 -10.11
CA ASN A 202 19.38 9.22 -9.53
C ASN A 202 17.98 8.62 -9.73
N ALA A 203 16.99 9.07 -8.96
CA ALA A 203 15.62 8.57 -9.04
C ALA A 203 14.96 8.79 -10.41
N ASN A 204 15.38 9.82 -11.15
CA ASN A 204 14.91 10.10 -12.51
C ASN A 204 15.46 9.15 -13.59
N ALA A 205 16.29 8.18 -13.21
CA ALA A 205 16.74 7.12 -14.12
C ALA A 205 15.70 6.01 -14.30
N SER A 206 14.55 6.08 -13.61
CA SER A 206 13.45 5.16 -13.79
C SER A 206 12.89 5.22 -15.22
N VAL A 207 12.46 4.07 -15.73
CA VAL A 207 11.86 3.90 -17.06
C VAL A 207 10.51 3.23 -16.85
N GLU A 208 9.43 3.88 -17.30
CA GLU A 208 8.11 3.27 -17.27
C GLU A 208 8.07 2.02 -18.16
N GLY A 209 7.60 0.90 -17.60
CA GLY A 209 7.63 -0.39 -18.30
C GLY A 209 9.02 -1.05 -18.37
N GLY A 210 10.02 -0.54 -17.65
CA GLY A 210 11.37 -1.13 -17.56
C GLY A 210 11.36 -2.56 -17.02
N LYS A 211 12.37 -3.34 -17.38
CA LYS A 211 12.41 -4.80 -17.16
C LYS A 211 12.69 -5.22 -15.71
N TYR A 212 13.32 -4.35 -14.92
CA TYR A 212 13.82 -4.70 -13.57
C TYR A 212 13.29 -3.74 -12.53
N LYS A 213 13.17 -4.20 -11.29
CA LYS A 213 12.82 -3.33 -10.15
C LYS A 213 13.96 -2.32 -9.90
N PHE A 214 13.59 -1.07 -9.68
CA PHE A 214 14.51 0.01 -9.31
C PHE A 214 14.13 0.53 -7.92
N PHE A 215 14.92 0.16 -6.93
CA PHE A 215 14.65 0.54 -5.55
C PHE A 215 15.22 1.93 -5.25
N THR A 216 14.31 2.83 -4.96
CA THR A 216 14.59 4.15 -4.41
C THR A 216 14.28 4.17 -2.91
N CYS A 217 14.34 5.36 -2.28
CA CYS A 217 13.88 5.51 -0.89
C CYS A 217 12.34 5.60 -0.77
N ALA A 218 11.60 5.59 -1.89
CA ALA A 218 10.13 5.59 -1.90
C ALA A 218 9.54 4.24 -1.43
N PRO A 219 8.26 4.21 -1.02
CA PRO A 219 7.59 2.96 -0.64
C PRO A 219 7.58 1.92 -1.74
N ASP A 220 7.32 2.33 -2.97
CA ASP A 220 7.18 1.44 -4.10
C ASP A 220 8.45 1.43 -4.94
N ALA A 221 8.80 0.26 -5.46
CA ALA A 221 9.88 0.13 -6.41
C ALA A 221 9.44 0.70 -7.77
N LEU A 222 10.30 1.49 -8.38
CA LEU A 222 10.17 1.93 -9.76
C LEU A 222 10.67 0.83 -10.71
N GLN A 223 10.66 1.10 -12.01
CA GLN A 223 11.17 0.21 -13.04
C GLN A 223 12.36 0.83 -13.77
N ILE A 224 13.26 -0.01 -14.33
CA ILE A 224 14.44 0.39 -15.06
C ILE A 224 14.89 -0.73 -16.03
N ASP A 225 15.67 -0.38 -17.06
CA ASP A 225 16.16 -1.36 -18.06
C ASP A 225 17.54 -1.96 -17.75
N SER A 226 18.13 -1.59 -16.61
CA SER A 226 19.43 -2.13 -16.16
C SER A 226 19.32 -2.75 -14.79
N TYR A 227 20.27 -3.59 -14.43
CA TYR A 227 20.40 -4.13 -13.09
C TYR A 227 21.84 -4.04 -12.60
N ILE A 228 22.03 -3.94 -11.28
CA ILE A 228 23.34 -3.92 -10.63
C ILE A 228 23.63 -5.24 -9.91
N TYR A 229 22.58 -6.00 -9.56
CA TYR A 229 22.69 -7.27 -8.84
C TYR A 229 21.60 -8.24 -9.28
N ASP A 230 21.89 -9.55 -9.16
CA ASP A 230 20.97 -10.66 -9.43
C ASP A 230 21.08 -11.68 -8.29
N GLY A 231 20.04 -11.84 -7.48
CA GLY A 231 20.00 -12.73 -6.33
C GLY A 231 19.26 -12.15 -5.11
N ASN A 232 19.45 -12.78 -3.96
CA ASN A 232 18.82 -12.38 -2.70
C ASN A 232 19.54 -11.18 -2.07
N ALA A 233 18.79 -10.17 -1.68
CA ALA A 233 19.33 -8.97 -1.04
C ALA A 233 18.37 -8.39 0.01
N ILE A 234 18.96 -7.83 1.06
CA ILE A 234 18.27 -6.96 2.02
C ILE A 234 18.45 -5.53 1.52
N ILE A 235 17.35 -4.86 1.18
CA ILE A 235 17.36 -3.52 0.62
C ILE A 235 16.90 -2.52 1.66
N VAL A 236 17.71 -1.47 1.89
CA VAL A 236 17.47 -0.48 2.95
C VAL A 236 17.42 0.92 2.36
N SER A 237 16.34 1.66 2.66
CA SER A 237 16.19 3.07 2.30
C SER A 237 17.08 3.94 3.19
N GLY A 238 17.99 4.71 2.58
CA GLY A 238 19.03 5.44 3.30
C GLY A 238 18.68 6.88 3.68
N ASN A 239 17.60 7.48 3.13
CA ASN A 239 17.20 8.84 3.46
C ASN A 239 15.72 9.13 3.22
N GLY A 240 15.27 10.29 3.71
CA GLY A 240 13.88 10.75 3.53
C GLY A 240 12.92 10.21 4.58
N ALA A 241 11.62 10.34 4.30
CA ALA A 241 10.55 9.93 5.20
C ALA A 241 10.55 8.41 5.52
N TYR A 242 11.18 7.61 4.66
CA TYR A 242 11.25 6.15 4.78
C TYR A 242 12.65 5.65 5.15
N THR A 243 13.47 6.47 5.76
CA THR A 243 14.81 6.08 6.23
C THR A 243 14.73 4.87 7.16
N GLY A 244 15.54 3.85 6.88
CA GLY A 244 15.54 2.57 7.63
C GLY A 244 14.52 1.55 7.16
N ARG A 245 13.64 1.90 6.22
CA ARG A 245 12.72 0.92 5.63
C ARG A 245 13.53 -0.20 4.99
N THR A 246 13.29 -1.41 5.46
CA THR A 246 13.99 -2.62 5.04
C THR A 246 13.05 -3.54 4.27
N ARG A 247 13.53 -4.05 3.13
CA ARG A 247 12.82 -4.99 2.26
C ARG A 247 13.72 -6.18 1.95
N PHE A 248 13.13 -7.32 1.73
CA PHE A 248 13.78 -8.43 1.07
C PHE A 248 13.43 -8.44 -0.42
N TYR A 249 14.39 -8.78 -1.27
CA TYR A 249 14.12 -8.96 -2.69
C TYR A 249 15.01 -10.06 -3.26
N SER A 250 14.43 -10.89 -4.13
CA SER A 250 15.11 -11.95 -4.88
C SER A 250 14.96 -11.71 -6.38
N GLY A 251 16.06 -11.57 -7.10
CA GLY A 251 16.09 -11.37 -8.55
C GLY A 251 16.95 -10.20 -8.97
N ARG A 252 16.76 -9.76 -10.22
CA ARG A 252 17.53 -8.65 -10.82
C ARG A 252 16.95 -7.30 -10.42
N PHE A 253 17.79 -6.41 -9.91
CA PHE A 253 17.39 -5.07 -9.51
C PHE A 253 18.50 -4.04 -9.68
N ASP A 254 18.10 -2.77 -9.68
CA ASP A 254 19.02 -1.62 -9.59
C ASP A 254 18.64 -0.73 -8.40
N LEU A 255 19.57 0.12 -7.99
CA LEU A 255 19.46 0.95 -6.80
C LEU A 255 19.69 2.43 -7.10
N TYR A 256 18.92 3.26 -6.41
CA TYR A 256 19.19 4.67 -6.24
C TYR A 256 20.43 4.87 -5.34
N GLN A 257 21.18 5.96 -5.55
CA GLN A 257 22.43 6.27 -4.85
C GLN A 257 22.32 6.41 -3.31
N ARG A 258 21.11 6.49 -2.76
CA ARG A 258 20.83 6.54 -1.32
C ARG A 258 20.04 5.32 -0.83
N THR A 259 20.03 4.27 -1.60
CA THR A 259 19.45 2.97 -1.24
C THR A 259 20.58 1.96 -1.16
N TYR A 260 20.61 1.19 -0.09
CA TYR A 260 21.65 0.19 0.16
C TYR A 260 21.12 -1.20 -0.08
N ALA A 261 21.99 -2.11 -0.54
CA ALA A 261 21.76 -3.54 -0.52
C ALA A 261 22.83 -4.25 0.32
N CYS A 262 22.38 -5.21 1.13
CA CYS A 262 23.23 -6.15 1.85
C CYS A 262 23.02 -7.53 1.23
N THR A 263 24.10 -8.16 0.78
CA THR A 263 24.11 -9.48 0.14
C THR A 263 25.15 -10.36 0.82
N LEU A 264 24.87 -11.64 1.00
CA LEU A 264 25.79 -12.55 1.71
C LEU A 264 27.16 -12.64 1.03
N HIS A 265 28.19 -12.79 1.82
CA HIS A 265 29.52 -13.14 1.34
C HIS A 265 29.53 -14.53 0.72
N ASN A 266 30.42 -14.74 -0.26
CA ASN A 266 30.63 -16.06 -0.84
C ASN A 266 31.06 -17.09 0.21
N GLY A 267 30.45 -18.27 0.17
CA GLY A 267 30.77 -19.38 1.08
C GLY A 267 29.95 -19.40 2.37
N ILE A 268 29.09 -18.39 2.61
CA ILE A 268 28.06 -18.45 3.65
C ILE A 268 26.83 -19.16 3.08
N ASP A 269 26.16 -19.99 3.90
CA ASP A 269 24.91 -20.63 3.52
C ASP A 269 23.89 -19.57 3.08
N PRO A 270 23.34 -19.67 1.85
CA PRO A 270 22.41 -18.69 1.30
C PRO A 270 21.18 -18.41 2.19
N ASP A 271 20.77 -19.36 3.00
CA ASP A 271 19.59 -19.23 3.85
C ASP A 271 19.81 -18.30 5.06
N TYR A 272 21.06 -17.96 5.41
CA TYR A 272 21.35 -16.95 6.45
C TYR A 272 20.83 -15.55 6.10
N ILE A 273 20.54 -15.26 4.83
CA ILE A 273 19.97 -13.96 4.44
C ILE A 273 18.61 -13.71 5.09
N PHE A 274 17.83 -14.77 5.35
CA PHE A 274 16.47 -14.63 5.86
C PHE A 274 16.43 -14.17 7.33
N PRO A 275 17.10 -14.79 8.30
CA PRO A 275 17.17 -14.24 9.65
C PRO A 275 17.82 -12.86 9.68
N LEU A 276 18.88 -12.60 8.90
CA LEU A 276 19.53 -11.29 8.84
C LEU A 276 18.57 -10.20 8.33
N TYR A 277 17.74 -10.51 7.34
CA TYR A 277 16.69 -9.59 6.88
C TYR A 277 15.77 -9.18 8.03
N TRP A 278 15.27 -10.14 8.81
CA TRP A 278 14.38 -9.85 9.92
C TRP A 278 15.06 -9.06 11.04
N PHE A 279 16.30 -9.37 11.35
CA PHE A 279 17.05 -8.63 12.37
C PHE A 279 17.23 -7.17 11.98
N VAL A 280 17.61 -6.92 10.74
CA VAL A 280 17.74 -5.56 10.20
C VAL A 280 16.36 -4.86 10.16
N LYS A 281 15.32 -5.53 9.67
CA LYS A 281 13.97 -4.96 9.56
C LYS A 281 13.41 -4.53 10.92
N LEU A 282 13.56 -5.38 11.94
CA LEU A 282 12.95 -5.18 13.25
C LEU A 282 13.70 -4.19 14.14
N GLU A 283 15.03 -4.07 13.98
CA GLU A 283 15.85 -3.27 14.89
C GLU A 283 16.45 -1.99 14.29
N LEU A 284 16.70 -1.96 12.98
CA LEU A 284 17.40 -0.84 12.36
C LEU A 284 16.66 0.48 12.56
N SER A 285 15.36 0.51 12.31
CA SER A 285 14.54 1.73 12.48
C SER A 285 14.56 2.22 13.93
N LYS A 286 14.49 1.31 14.92
CA LYS A 286 14.55 1.64 16.36
C LYS A 286 15.88 2.26 16.73
N LYS A 287 16.99 1.69 16.24
CA LYS A 287 18.35 2.21 16.48
C LYS A 287 18.56 3.60 15.86
N ILE A 288 17.99 3.85 14.68
CA ILE A 288 18.11 5.14 13.98
C ILE A 288 17.28 6.22 14.68
N MET A 289 16.03 5.93 15.06
CA MET A 289 15.18 6.90 15.76
C MET A 289 15.67 7.22 17.18
N GLY A 290 16.34 6.28 17.82
CA GLY A 290 16.98 6.48 19.14
C GLY A 290 18.32 7.23 19.09
N GLY A 291 18.91 7.40 17.91
CA GLY A 291 20.18 8.07 17.72
C GLY A 291 20.01 9.55 17.43
N THR A 292 20.60 10.42 18.25
CA THR A 292 20.56 11.89 18.18
C THR A 292 21.36 12.48 17.01
N ARG A 293 21.21 12.01 15.77
CA ARG A 293 21.70 12.77 14.61
C ARG A 293 20.64 13.77 14.22
N GLY A 294 20.67 14.94 14.88
CA GLY A 294 19.72 16.03 14.75
C GLY A 294 19.78 16.73 13.40
N SER A 295 19.15 16.16 12.41
CA SER A 295 18.72 16.89 11.23
C SER A 295 17.22 16.68 11.06
N ALA A 296 16.54 17.66 10.48
CA ALA A 296 15.11 17.60 10.19
C ALA A 296 14.72 16.40 9.29
N ILE A 297 15.70 15.71 8.69
CA ILE A 297 15.52 14.55 7.83
C ILE A 297 16.52 13.47 8.28
N PRO A 298 16.07 12.32 8.80
CA PRO A 298 16.96 11.23 9.17
C PRO A 298 17.68 10.64 7.94
N TYR A 299 18.89 10.16 8.13
CA TYR A 299 19.64 9.45 7.08
C TYR A 299 20.53 8.36 7.68
N ILE A 300 20.84 7.37 6.85
CA ILE A 300 21.75 6.27 7.14
C ILE A 300 22.96 6.38 6.22
N VAL A 301 24.13 6.04 6.73
CA VAL A 301 25.34 5.82 5.92
C VAL A 301 25.69 4.33 5.91
N MET A 302 26.50 3.91 4.94
CA MET A 302 26.90 2.51 4.77
C MET A 302 27.49 1.91 6.05
N ASN A 303 28.26 2.70 6.80
CA ASN A 303 28.88 2.25 8.05
C ASN A 303 27.86 1.95 9.16
N ASP A 304 26.69 2.58 9.15
CA ASP A 304 25.63 2.29 10.13
C ASP A 304 25.04 0.89 9.89
N LEU A 305 24.99 0.46 8.63
CA LEU A 305 24.61 -0.91 8.28
C LEU A 305 25.75 -1.90 8.53
N ALA A 306 26.97 -1.56 8.12
CA ALA A 306 28.16 -2.41 8.34
C ALA A 306 28.31 -2.78 9.81
N LYS A 307 28.17 -1.78 10.70
CA LYS A 307 28.28 -1.93 12.15
C LYS A 307 26.96 -2.23 12.87
N PHE A 308 25.94 -2.68 12.12
CA PHE A 308 24.72 -3.19 12.74
C PHE A 308 25.03 -4.48 13.49
N GLU A 309 24.91 -4.45 14.82
CA GLU A 309 25.20 -5.56 15.71
C GLU A 309 23.95 -6.41 15.98
N PHE A 310 24.13 -7.73 16.01
CA PHE A 310 23.14 -8.69 16.44
C PHE A 310 23.77 -9.85 17.22
N VAL A 311 22.96 -10.58 17.98
CA VAL A 311 23.40 -11.74 18.72
C VAL A 311 23.42 -12.96 17.77
N TYR A 312 24.63 -13.49 17.54
CA TYR A 312 24.83 -14.72 16.78
C TYR A 312 24.85 -15.91 17.74
N ASN A 313 23.92 -16.83 17.54
CA ASN A 313 23.89 -18.14 18.20
C ASN A 313 23.62 -19.18 17.11
N ASP A 314 24.60 -20.05 16.84
CA ASP A 314 24.56 -21.00 15.73
C ASP A 314 23.42 -22.00 15.85
N GLU A 315 23.18 -22.54 17.05
CA GLU A 315 22.10 -23.48 17.32
C GLU A 315 20.72 -22.84 17.06
N MET A 316 20.49 -21.63 17.58
CA MET A 316 19.24 -20.90 17.38
C MET A 316 19.04 -20.50 15.92
N LEU A 317 20.09 -20.00 15.25
CA LEU A 317 20.02 -19.66 13.85
C LEU A 317 19.70 -20.90 12.99
N THR A 318 20.41 -22.00 13.17
CA THR A 318 20.15 -23.24 12.45
C THR A 318 18.73 -23.75 12.69
N THR A 319 18.21 -23.64 13.92
CA THR A 319 16.86 -24.09 14.28
C THR A 319 15.78 -23.23 13.62
N TYR A 320 15.92 -21.89 13.63
CA TYR A 320 14.86 -20.97 13.20
C TYR A 320 15.04 -20.40 11.78
N MET A 321 16.19 -20.59 11.15
CA MET A 321 16.44 -20.17 9.77
C MET A 321 15.39 -20.68 8.77
N PRO A 322 14.98 -21.98 8.79
CA PRO A 322 13.93 -22.46 7.92
C PRO A 322 12.57 -21.76 8.14
N VAL A 323 12.28 -21.36 9.39
CA VAL A 323 11.05 -20.63 9.71
C VAL A 323 11.10 -19.23 9.12
N PHE A 324 12.18 -18.46 9.37
CA PHE A 324 12.36 -17.13 8.78
C PHE A 324 12.33 -17.16 7.24
N LYS A 325 12.91 -18.20 6.64
CA LYS A 325 12.83 -18.43 5.18
C LYS A 325 11.38 -18.59 4.74
N SER A 326 10.66 -19.52 5.35
CA SER A 326 9.24 -19.78 4.99
C SER A 326 8.37 -18.55 5.15
N LEU A 327 8.50 -17.79 6.25
CA LEU A 327 7.77 -16.53 6.45
C LEU A 327 8.07 -15.52 5.33
N THR A 328 9.35 -15.32 5.01
CA THR A 328 9.78 -14.35 4.00
C THR A 328 9.30 -14.74 2.59
N GLU A 329 9.48 -16.01 2.21
CA GLU A 329 9.07 -16.53 0.90
C GLU A 329 7.54 -16.46 0.73
N THR A 330 6.77 -16.75 1.79
CA THR A 330 5.31 -16.64 1.76
C THR A 330 4.87 -15.19 1.58
N ILE A 331 5.46 -14.24 2.33
CA ILE A 331 5.18 -12.81 2.17
C ILE A 331 5.47 -12.36 0.74
N GLN A 332 6.64 -12.73 0.19
CA GLN A 332 6.98 -12.37 -1.19
C GLN A 332 6.02 -12.97 -2.22
N SER A 333 5.61 -14.21 -2.03
CA SER A 333 4.63 -14.86 -2.90
C SER A 333 3.29 -14.14 -2.88
N ASN A 334 2.82 -13.73 -1.70
CA ASN A 334 1.58 -12.98 -1.54
C ASN A 334 1.69 -11.57 -2.14
N GLU A 335 2.81 -10.88 -1.96
CA GLU A 335 3.06 -9.57 -2.58
C GLU A 335 3.05 -9.66 -4.11
N PHE A 336 3.70 -10.69 -4.68
CA PHE A 336 3.70 -10.92 -6.12
C PHE A 336 2.30 -11.26 -6.65
N GLU A 337 1.54 -12.14 -5.96
CA GLU A 337 0.15 -12.44 -6.30
C GLU A 337 -0.71 -11.16 -6.26
N ASN A 338 -0.52 -10.31 -5.27
CA ASN A 338 -1.23 -9.03 -5.16
C ASN A 338 -0.92 -8.07 -6.32
N GLU A 339 0.34 -7.98 -6.76
CA GLU A 339 0.72 -7.22 -7.96
C GLU A 339 -0.04 -7.72 -9.19
N GLN A 340 -0.12 -9.04 -9.38
CA GLN A 340 -0.85 -9.66 -10.51
C GLN A 340 -2.36 -9.44 -10.43
N LEU A 341 -2.96 -9.64 -9.25
CA LEU A 341 -4.38 -9.44 -9.04
C LEU A 341 -4.79 -7.98 -9.28
N ALA A 342 -3.97 -7.02 -8.84
CA ALA A 342 -4.19 -5.60 -9.08
C ALA A 342 -4.10 -5.27 -10.59
N GLU A 343 -3.12 -5.82 -11.32
CA GLU A 343 -3.00 -5.65 -12.77
C GLU A 343 -4.22 -6.22 -13.52
N ILE A 344 -4.67 -7.42 -13.12
CA ILE A 344 -5.89 -8.04 -13.68
C ILE A 344 -7.10 -7.15 -13.42
N ARG A 345 -7.33 -6.72 -12.18
CA ARG A 345 -8.42 -5.83 -11.80
C ARG A 345 -8.41 -4.53 -12.61
N ASP A 346 -7.26 -3.86 -12.67
CA ASP A 346 -7.11 -2.56 -13.33
C ASP A 346 -7.26 -2.67 -14.86
N THR A 347 -6.97 -3.86 -15.44
CA THR A 347 -7.22 -4.16 -16.85
C THR A 347 -8.70 -4.48 -17.11
N LEU A 348 -9.34 -5.26 -16.22
CA LEU A 348 -10.73 -5.68 -16.37
C LEU A 348 -11.72 -4.54 -16.13
N LEU A 349 -11.45 -3.69 -15.13
CA LEU A 349 -12.36 -2.63 -14.72
C LEU A 349 -12.84 -1.75 -15.88
N PRO A 350 -11.98 -1.12 -16.73
CA PRO A 350 -12.45 -0.30 -17.85
C PRO A 350 -13.15 -1.11 -18.93
N GLN A 351 -12.78 -2.37 -19.16
CA GLN A 351 -13.42 -3.23 -20.15
C GLN A 351 -14.84 -3.63 -19.72
N LEU A 352 -15.02 -3.93 -18.44
CA LEU A 352 -16.32 -4.20 -17.84
C LEU A 352 -17.16 -2.93 -17.83
N MET A 353 -16.62 -1.78 -17.40
CA MET A 353 -17.35 -0.52 -17.34
C MET A 353 -17.71 0.04 -18.73
N SER A 354 -17.00 -0.32 -19.79
CA SER A 354 -17.35 0.08 -21.17
C SER A 354 -18.33 -0.88 -21.85
N GLY A 355 -18.57 -2.07 -21.26
CA GLY A 355 -19.35 -3.14 -21.88
C GLY A 355 -18.62 -3.85 -23.02
N GLN A 356 -17.29 -3.68 -23.14
CA GLN A 356 -16.46 -4.43 -24.08
C GLN A 356 -16.35 -5.91 -23.69
N LEU A 357 -16.36 -6.19 -22.42
CA LEU A 357 -16.39 -7.54 -21.88
C LEU A 357 -17.83 -7.88 -21.46
N ASP A 358 -18.42 -8.87 -22.11
CA ASP A 358 -19.75 -9.35 -21.82
C ASP A 358 -19.73 -10.27 -20.59
N VAL A 359 -20.37 -9.84 -19.51
CA VAL A 359 -20.49 -10.59 -18.26
C VAL A 359 -21.62 -11.61 -18.25
N SER A 360 -22.50 -11.60 -19.25
CA SER A 360 -23.63 -12.54 -19.33
C SER A 360 -23.18 -14.00 -19.49
N THR A 361 -21.98 -14.21 -20.04
CA THR A 361 -21.38 -15.52 -20.29
C THR A 361 -20.51 -16.03 -19.14
N LEU A 362 -20.24 -15.20 -18.12
CA LEU A 362 -19.44 -15.60 -16.98
C LEU A 362 -20.29 -16.42 -16.00
N ASN A 363 -19.90 -17.66 -15.77
CA ASN A 363 -20.42 -18.50 -14.69
C ASN A 363 -19.60 -18.17 -13.41
N LEU A 364 -20.12 -17.26 -12.62
CA LEU A 364 -19.57 -16.88 -11.31
C LEU A 364 -20.31 -17.57 -10.20
#